data_416f5d6c8161bbb35f1b9f31238dacca
#
_entry.id   416f5d6c8161bbb35f1b9f31238dacca
#
_cell.length_a   1.000
_cell.length_b   1.000
_cell.length_c   1.000
_cell.angle_alpha   90.00
_cell.angle_beta   90.00
_cell.angle_gamma   90.00
#
_symmetry.space_group_name_H-M   'P 1'
#
loop_
_entity.id
_entity.type
_entity.pdbx_description
1 polymer ?
#
loop_
_entity_poly.entity_id
_entity_poly.type
_entity_poly.pdbx_seq_one_letter_code
_entity_poly.pdbx_strand_id
1 'polypeptide(L)'
;KVSYGKKNAKLGKGRKTIKTFKLFDDFSLEPVQKKSAESKPDMAVTLIVGMKESDDAIPMGVVNGTTFKAPLTPPILTMKSENDTTIMDPKVYGPNSNAVVAPYNHTVELKLVSGGGEHPFHLHGTQFQLVERMQNASLPHTKVTVRENPMRRDTVIIPNGGSVTIRFRADNPGAW
;
A
#
# COMPACT_ATOMS: atom_id res chain seq x y z
N LYS A 1 -17.77 22.81 1.32
CA LYS A 1 -18.85 22.61 0.33
C LYS A 1 -18.60 23.57 -0.82
N VAL A 2 -18.32 23.07 -2.00
CA VAL A 2 -18.16 23.89 -3.21
C VAL A 2 -19.49 23.92 -3.92
N SER A 3 -19.99 25.14 -4.28
CA SER A 3 -21.21 25.34 -5.04
C SER A 3 -20.87 26.09 -6.32
N TYR A 4 -21.22 25.52 -7.44
CA TYR A 4 -21.12 26.14 -8.76
C TYR A 4 -22.53 26.54 -9.22
N GLY A 5 -22.76 27.80 -9.46
CA GLY A 5 -24.06 28.27 -9.96
C GLY A 5 -24.28 29.77 -9.77
N LYS A 6 -25.48 30.25 -10.15
CA LYS A 6 -25.87 31.67 -10.03
C LYS A 6 -25.80 32.14 -8.58
N LYS A 7 -25.38 33.37 -8.36
CA LYS A 7 -25.17 34.03 -7.04
C LYS A 7 -26.30 33.83 -6.00
N ASN A 8 -27.50 33.41 -6.40
CA ASN A 8 -28.69 33.23 -5.55
C ASN A 8 -29.23 31.79 -5.54
N ALA A 9 -28.41 30.78 -5.85
CA ALA A 9 -28.87 29.40 -5.70
C ALA A 9 -29.18 29.10 -4.24
N LYS A 10 -30.47 29.00 -3.90
CA LYS A 10 -30.90 28.55 -2.57
C LYS A 10 -30.36 27.15 -2.30
N LEU A 11 -29.48 27.04 -1.34
CA LEU A 11 -29.07 25.74 -0.83
C LEU A 11 -30.31 25.01 -0.32
N GLY A 12 -30.60 23.85 -0.87
CA GLY A 12 -31.76 23.03 -0.50
C GLY A 12 -31.88 22.91 1.03
N LYS A 13 -33.10 23.07 1.55
CA LYS A 13 -33.39 22.95 2.96
C LYS A 13 -32.94 21.59 3.51
N GLY A 14 -32.20 21.63 4.61
CA GLY A 14 -32.17 20.55 5.58
C GLY A 14 -31.38 19.31 5.19
N ARG A 15 -30.03 19.37 5.11
CA ARG A 15 -29.28 18.20 5.43
C ARG A 15 -29.45 17.90 6.92
N LYS A 16 -29.99 16.71 7.23
CA LYS A 16 -29.97 16.20 8.60
C LYS A 16 -28.51 16.18 9.05
N THR A 17 -28.19 16.87 10.12
CA THR A 17 -26.87 16.79 10.73
C THR A 17 -26.73 15.38 11.31
N ILE A 18 -25.85 14.59 10.74
CA ILE A 18 -25.51 13.28 11.31
C ILE A 18 -24.67 13.56 12.54
N LYS A 19 -25.23 13.29 13.72
CA LYS A 19 -24.57 13.53 15.01
C LYS A 19 -23.58 12.44 15.40
N THR A 20 -23.76 11.24 14.85
CA THR A 20 -22.90 10.08 15.14
C THR A 20 -22.65 9.31 13.86
N PHE A 21 -21.39 8.94 13.62
CA PHE A 21 -21.00 8.04 12.54
C PHE A 21 -20.74 6.66 13.14
N LYS A 22 -21.36 5.64 12.59
CA LYS A 22 -20.97 4.27 12.88
C LYS A 22 -19.70 3.99 12.09
N LEU A 23 -18.64 3.59 12.79
CA LEU A 23 -17.42 3.12 12.14
C LEU A 23 -17.79 1.91 11.28
N PHE A 24 -17.37 1.97 10.03
CA PHE A 24 -17.57 0.91 9.07
C PHE A 24 -16.28 0.07 9.01
N ASP A 25 -16.41 -1.24 9.29
CA ASP A 25 -15.30 -2.16 9.09
C ASP A 25 -15.16 -2.47 7.61
N ASP A 26 -14.22 -1.80 6.96
CA ASP A 26 -13.93 -1.99 5.54
C ASP A 26 -13.42 -3.41 5.23
N PHE A 27 -12.90 -4.14 6.23
CA PHE A 27 -12.48 -5.52 6.11
C PHE A 27 -13.67 -6.49 5.95
N SER A 28 -14.89 -6.04 6.25
CA SER A 28 -16.11 -6.81 6.04
C SER A 28 -16.58 -6.81 4.58
N LEU A 29 -16.02 -5.94 3.74
CA LEU A 29 -16.35 -5.86 2.31
C LEU A 29 -15.85 -7.07 1.55
N GLU A 30 -16.66 -7.52 0.61
CA GLU A 30 -16.30 -8.58 -0.33
C GLU A 30 -16.48 -8.08 -1.76
N PRO A 31 -15.53 -8.40 -2.66
CA PRO A 31 -15.69 -8.11 -4.08
C PRO A 31 -16.93 -8.78 -4.66
N VAL A 32 -17.67 -8.07 -5.50
CA VAL A 32 -18.83 -8.62 -6.22
C VAL A 32 -18.42 -9.80 -7.11
N GLN A 33 -17.29 -9.65 -7.80
CA GLN A 33 -16.67 -10.74 -8.52
C GLN A 33 -15.80 -11.54 -7.56
N LYS A 34 -16.24 -12.75 -7.24
CA LYS A 34 -15.48 -13.63 -6.35
C LYS A 34 -14.16 -14.03 -6.97
N LYS A 35 -13.10 -13.92 -6.20
CA LYS A 35 -11.76 -14.39 -6.53
C LYS A 35 -11.10 -14.85 -5.24
N SER A 36 -10.79 -16.13 -5.16
CA SER A 36 -10.05 -16.68 -4.01
C SER A 36 -8.74 -15.94 -3.79
N ALA A 37 -8.22 -16.03 -2.57
CA ALA A 37 -6.89 -15.50 -2.28
C ALA A 37 -5.87 -16.09 -3.26
N GLU A 38 -4.94 -15.24 -3.71
CA GLU A 38 -3.79 -15.72 -4.47
C GLU A 38 -3.10 -16.84 -3.68
N SER A 39 -2.58 -17.82 -4.40
CA SER A 39 -1.93 -18.99 -3.85
C SER A 39 -0.81 -18.63 -2.85
N LYS A 40 -0.16 -19.63 -2.28
CA LYS A 40 1.06 -19.43 -1.48
C LYS A 40 2.02 -18.51 -2.24
N PRO A 41 2.57 -17.46 -1.58
CA PRO A 41 3.45 -16.53 -2.28
C PRO A 41 4.72 -17.21 -2.75
N ASP A 42 5.14 -16.84 -3.97
CA ASP A 42 6.46 -17.20 -4.52
C ASP A 42 7.54 -16.31 -3.93
N MET A 43 7.15 -15.10 -3.53
CA MET A 43 8.02 -14.08 -2.93
C MET A 43 7.32 -13.39 -1.78
N ALA A 44 8.01 -13.25 -0.65
CA ALA A 44 7.52 -12.51 0.52
C ALA A 44 8.52 -11.43 0.94
N VAL A 45 8.01 -10.22 1.18
CA VAL A 45 8.80 -9.06 1.59
C VAL A 45 8.14 -8.37 2.77
N THR A 46 8.94 -7.93 3.74
CA THR A 46 8.46 -7.09 4.85
C THR A 46 9.00 -5.67 4.67
N LEU A 47 8.09 -4.70 4.73
CA LEU A 47 8.40 -3.28 4.66
C LEU A 47 7.95 -2.62 5.97
N ILE A 48 8.88 -1.97 6.66
CA ILE A 48 8.60 -1.16 7.85
C ILE A 48 8.45 0.28 7.38
N VAL A 49 7.24 0.83 7.49
CA VAL A 49 6.89 2.18 7.03
C VAL A 49 6.81 3.11 8.22
N GLY A 50 7.51 4.21 8.18
CA GLY A 50 7.55 5.15 9.29
C GLY A 50 8.06 6.53 8.90
N MET A 51 8.35 7.33 9.91
CA MET A 51 8.90 8.67 9.79
C MET A 51 10.21 8.75 10.58
N LYS A 52 11.13 9.55 10.10
CA LYS A 52 12.31 10.01 10.88
C LYS A 52 12.52 11.50 10.65
N GLU A 53 13.18 12.16 11.58
CA GLU A 53 13.62 13.53 11.39
C GLU A 53 14.96 13.56 10.65
N SER A 54 15.13 14.54 9.76
CA SER A 54 16.41 14.91 9.18
C SER A 54 17.26 15.69 10.19
N ASP A 55 18.50 15.96 9.85
CA ASP A 55 19.40 16.81 10.67
C ASP A 55 18.83 18.23 10.87
N ASP A 56 18.00 18.71 9.94
CA ASP A 56 17.28 19.99 10.02
C ASP A 56 15.89 19.88 10.70
N ALA A 57 15.63 18.80 11.44
CA ALA A 57 14.35 18.53 12.10
C ALA A 57 13.14 18.47 11.14
N ILE A 58 13.36 18.15 9.86
CA ILE A 58 12.29 17.99 8.88
C ILE A 58 11.81 16.53 8.89
N PRO A 59 10.50 16.27 9.10
CA PRO A 59 9.96 14.90 9.06
C PRO A 59 10.10 14.30 7.65
N MET A 60 10.69 13.14 7.56
CA MET A 60 10.86 12.40 6.30
C MET A 60 10.29 11.00 6.41
N GLY A 61 9.54 10.58 5.38
CA GLY A 61 9.09 9.20 5.24
C GLY A 61 10.25 8.24 5.03
N VAL A 62 10.20 7.10 5.69
CA VAL A 62 11.19 6.03 5.55
C VAL A 62 10.52 4.69 5.31
N VAL A 63 11.17 3.87 4.50
CA VAL A 63 10.87 2.45 4.37
C VAL A 63 12.13 1.69 4.75
N ASN A 64 12.01 0.75 5.70
CA ASN A 64 13.15 0.02 6.26
C ASN A 64 14.30 0.96 6.71
N GLY A 65 13.93 2.10 7.32
CA GLY A 65 14.88 3.11 7.80
C GLY A 65 15.52 4.00 6.73
N THR A 66 15.22 3.76 5.44
CA THR A 66 15.80 4.50 4.31
C THR A 66 14.77 5.51 3.78
N THR A 67 15.19 6.77 3.66
CA THR A 67 14.44 7.79 2.93
C THR A 67 14.67 7.63 1.44
N PHE A 68 13.59 7.61 0.67
CA PHE A 68 13.66 7.51 -0.79
C PHE A 68 14.45 8.69 -1.39
N LYS A 69 15.37 8.36 -2.29
CA LYS A 69 16.00 9.32 -3.20
C LYS A 69 15.87 8.78 -4.61
N ALA A 70 15.35 9.61 -5.50
CA ALA A 70 15.23 9.25 -6.89
C ALA A 70 16.61 8.88 -7.47
N PRO A 71 16.74 7.75 -8.16
CA PRO A 71 17.97 7.40 -8.84
C PRO A 71 18.26 8.38 -9.98
N LEU A 72 19.53 8.53 -10.36
CA LEU A 72 19.94 9.40 -11.47
C LEU A 72 19.31 8.96 -12.80
N THR A 73 19.23 7.66 -13.01
CA THR A 73 18.54 7.08 -14.17
C THR A 73 17.17 6.56 -13.73
N PRO A 74 16.08 7.00 -14.35
CA PRO A 74 14.76 6.44 -14.05
C PRO A 74 14.74 4.91 -14.20
N PRO A 75 14.13 4.16 -13.27
CA PRO A 75 14.17 2.69 -13.28
C PRO A 75 13.72 2.06 -14.61
N ILE A 76 12.73 2.65 -15.27
CA ILE A 76 12.25 2.17 -16.57
C ILE A 76 13.33 2.27 -17.68
N LEU A 77 14.22 3.24 -17.60
CA LEU A 77 15.34 3.35 -18.55
C LEU A 77 16.43 2.35 -18.22
N THR A 78 16.73 2.12 -16.93
CA THR A 78 17.63 1.04 -16.49
C THR A 78 17.13 -0.31 -17.02
N MET A 79 15.83 -0.61 -16.85
CA MET A 79 15.23 -1.84 -17.36
C MET A 79 15.33 -2.00 -18.89
N LYS A 80 15.40 -0.89 -19.64
CA LYS A 80 15.53 -0.93 -21.10
C LYS A 80 16.98 -1.04 -21.58
N SER A 81 17.93 -0.56 -20.81
CA SER A 81 19.33 -0.47 -21.20
C SER A 81 20.17 -1.66 -20.72
N GLU A 82 19.71 -2.35 -19.68
CA GLU A 82 20.44 -3.45 -19.07
C GLU A 82 19.87 -4.81 -19.53
N ASN A 83 20.68 -5.86 -19.35
CA ASN A 83 20.26 -7.24 -19.63
C ASN A 83 19.37 -7.81 -18.51
N ASP A 84 18.67 -8.88 -18.83
CA ASP A 84 17.68 -9.53 -17.94
C ASP A 84 18.26 -9.96 -16.58
N THR A 85 19.53 -10.33 -16.52
CA THR A 85 20.18 -10.70 -15.25
C THR A 85 20.44 -9.49 -14.39
N THR A 86 20.93 -8.41 -14.99
CA THR A 86 21.25 -7.16 -14.29
C THR A 86 20.00 -6.52 -13.71
N ILE A 87 18.91 -6.45 -14.46
CA ILE A 87 17.65 -5.83 -13.99
C ILE A 87 16.99 -6.57 -12.82
N MET A 88 17.37 -7.82 -12.58
CA MET A 88 16.88 -8.59 -11.44
C MET A 88 17.62 -8.27 -10.12
N ASP A 89 18.74 -7.55 -10.17
CA ASP A 89 19.43 -7.07 -8.97
C ASP A 89 18.82 -5.71 -8.52
N PRO A 90 18.16 -5.64 -7.35
CA PRO A 90 17.59 -4.37 -6.85
C PRO A 90 18.61 -3.23 -6.72
N LYS A 91 19.91 -3.53 -6.57
CA LYS A 91 20.95 -2.53 -6.36
C LYS A 91 21.17 -1.64 -7.58
N VAL A 92 20.85 -2.10 -8.78
CA VAL A 92 21.03 -1.29 -10.00
C VAL A 92 20.08 -0.09 -10.06
N TYR A 93 19.01 -0.11 -9.25
CA TYR A 93 18.03 0.98 -9.16
C TYR A 93 18.41 2.07 -8.14
N GLY A 94 19.59 1.99 -7.58
CA GLY A 94 20.14 2.97 -6.64
C GLY A 94 19.95 2.61 -5.16
N PRO A 95 20.87 3.06 -4.31
CA PRO A 95 20.97 2.61 -2.92
C PRO A 95 19.79 3.04 -2.03
N ASN A 96 19.08 4.11 -2.41
CA ASN A 96 17.98 4.67 -1.63
C ASN A 96 16.61 4.49 -2.31
N SER A 97 16.52 3.63 -3.32
CA SER A 97 15.26 3.36 -4.01
C SER A 97 14.35 2.41 -3.24
N ASN A 98 14.90 1.58 -2.35
CA ASN A 98 14.22 0.43 -1.73
C ASN A 98 13.57 -0.48 -2.78
N ALA A 99 14.22 -0.63 -3.94
CA ALA A 99 13.68 -1.40 -5.03
C ALA A 99 13.41 -2.85 -4.61
N VAL A 100 12.25 -3.33 -4.99
CA VAL A 100 11.85 -4.75 -4.87
C VAL A 100 11.61 -5.25 -6.28
N VAL A 101 12.37 -6.24 -6.71
CA VAL A 101 12.20 -6.84 -8.05
C VAL A 101 11.38 -8.11 -7.91
N ALA A 102 10.24 -8.15 -8.57
CA ALA A 102 9.37 -9.31 -8.62
C ALA A 102 9.44 -9.95 -10.01
N PRO A 103 9.76 -11.25 -10.10
CA PRO A 103 9.71 -11.94 -11.38
C PRO A 103 8.29 -11.95 -11.96
N TYR A 104 8.20 -11.90 -13.29
CA TYR A 104 6.91 -11.90 -13.97
C TYR A 104 6.03 -13.08 -13.54
N ASN A 105 4.75 -12.79 -13.33
CA ASN A 105 3.71 -13.74 -12.94
C ASN A 105 3.91 -14.42 -11.57
N HIS A 106 4.84 -13.96 -10.73
CA HIS A 106 4.95 -14.42 -9.35
C HIS A 106 3.82 -13.86 -8.48
N THR A 107 3.38 -14.67 -7.52
CA THR A 107 2.54 -14.20 -6.43
C THR A 107 3.43 -13.54 -5.38
N VAL A 108 3.26 -12.24 -5.19
CA VAL A 108 4.03 -11.43 -4.23
C VAL A 108 3.20 -11.19 -2.99
N GLU A 109 3.80 -11.40 -1.83
CA GLU A 109 3.24 -11.00 -0.54
C GLU A 109 4.07 -9.87 0.05
N LEU A 110 3.42 -8.76 0.36
CA LEU A 110 4.02 -7.67 1.12
C LEU A 110 3.39 -7.59 2.50
N LYS A 111 4.21 -7.70 3.54
CA LYS A 111 3.84 -7.39 4.91
C LYS A 111 4.29 -5.96 5.22
N LEU A 112 3.33 -5.07 5.37
CA LEU A 112 3.53 -3.67 5.69
C LEU A 112 3.38 -3.47 7.19
N VAL A 113 4.42 -3.04 7.86
CA VAL A 113 4.47 -2.88 9.32
C VAL A 113 4.58 -1.40 9.65
N SER A 114 3.79 -0.93 10.61
CA SER A 114 3.93 0.44 11.11
C SER A 114 5.22 0.58 11.93
N GLY A 115 6.09 1.47 11.50
CA GLY A 115 7.27 1.95 12.25
C GLY A 115 6.95 3.13 13.17
N GLY A 116 5.67 3.42 13.39
CA GLY A 116 5.13 4.52 14.18
C GLY A 116 4.11 5.33 13.38
N GLY A 117 2.95 5.58 13.99
CA GLY A 117 1.84 6.28 13.35
C GLY A 117 1.00 5.40 12.40
N GLU A 118 -0.02 6.01 11.84
CA GLU A 118 -0.90 5.42 10.83
C GLU A 118 -0.48 5.95 9.46
N HIS A 119 -0.33 5.06 8.49
CA HIS A 119 0.15 5.43 7.15
C HIS A 119 -0.74 4.87 6.05
N PRO A 120 -1.22 5.69 5.10
CA PRO A 120 -1.78 5.18 3.86
C PRO A 120 -0.64 4.62 3.00
N PHE A 121 -0.88 3.45 2.42
CA PHE A 121 0.02 2.81 1.47
C PHE A 121 -0.72 2.54 0.17
N HIS A 122 -0.17 3.02 -0.93
CA HIS A 122 -0.70 2.81 -2.27
C HIS A 122 0.29 2.03 -3.12
N LEU A 123 -0.20 1.05 -3.86
CA LEU A 123 0.59 0.28 -4.82
C LEU A 123 0.15 0.62 -6.24
N HIS A 124 1.08 1.12 -7.03
CA HIS A 124 0.84 1.43 -8.43
C HIS A 124 0.73 0.17 -9.29
N GLY A 125 0.05 0.29 -10.41
CA GLY A 125 0.06 -0.68 -11.50
C GLY A 125 -0.72 -1.98 -11.28
N THR A 126 -1.21 -2.26 -10.07
CA THR A 126 -1.97 -3.48 -9.76
C THR A 126 -2.97 -3.27 -8.62
N GLN A 127 -3.95 -4.17 -8.54
CA GLN A 127 -4.81 -4.31 -7.37
C GLN A 127 -4.33 -5.50 -6.53
N PHE A 128 -4.21 -5.29 -5.25
CA PHE A 128 -3.85 -6.35 -4.31
C PHE A 128 -5.07 -6.89 -3.56
N GLN A 129 -4.93 -8.09 -3.04
CA GLN A 129 -5.83 -8.70 -2.08
C GLN A 129 -5.33 -8.40 -0.66
N LEU A 130 -6.24 -7.99 0.21
CA LEU A 130 -5.95 -7.78 1.62
C LEU A 130 -6.14 -9.10 2.37
N VAL A 131 -5.05 -9.74 2.78
CA VAL A 131 -5.09 -11.09 3.34
C VAL A 131 -5.01 -11.11 4.87
N GLU A 132 -4.38 -10.10 5.48
CA GLU A 132 -4.30 -10.01 6.93
C GLU A 132 -4.22 -8.55 7.38
N ARG A 133 -4.83 -8.21 8.49
CA ARG A 133 -4.63 -6.95 9.22
C ARG A 133 -4.50 -7.22 10.71
N MET A 134 -3.45 -6.67 11.29
CA MET A 134 -3.25 -6.63 12.74
C MET A 134 -3.30 -5.15 13.14
N GLN A 135 -4.33 -4.77 13.90
CA GLN A 135 -4.53 -3.37 14.28
C GLN A 135 -3.55 -2.88 15.35
N ASN A 136 -3.10 -3.79 16.21
CA ASN A 136 -2.07 -3.49 17.22
C ASN A 136 -1.33 -4.77 17.52
N ALA A 137 0.00 -4.77 17.44
CA ALA A 137 0.83 -5.94 17.72
C ALA A 137 0.69 -6.43 19.16
N SER A 138 0.28 -5.55 20.11
CA SER A 138 0.04 -5.89 21.51
C SER A 138 -1.34 -6.50 21.77
N LEU A 139 -2.24 -6.52 20.78
CA LEU A 139 -3.60 -7.03 20.89
C LEU A 139 -3.84 -8.19 19.91
N PRO A 140 -3.48 -9.44 20.29
CA PRO A 140 -3.54 -10.58 19.37
C PRO A 140 -4.95 -10.89 18.85
N HIS A 141 -6.01 -10.42 19.52
CA HIS A 141 -7.41 -10.66 19.10
C HIS A 141 -7.86 -9.80 17.89
N THR A 142 -7.06 -8.87 17.45
CA THR A 142 -7.40 -8.01 16.30
C THR A 142 -6.85 -8.54 14.99
N LYS A 143 -6.22 -9.71 15.01
CA LYS A 143 -5.75 -10.36 13.79
C LYS A 143 -6.93 -10.91 13.00
N VAL A 144 -7.09 -10.45 11.77
CA VAL A 144 -8.11 -10.93 10.82
C VAL A 144 -7.40 -11.73 9.74
N THR A 145 -7.69 -13.01 9.68
CA THR A 145 -7.07 -13.94 8.73
C THR A 145 -7.80 -13.99 7.38
N VAL A 146 -7.12 -14.56 6.42
CA VAL A 146 -7.54 -14.72 5.02
C VAL A 146 -8.97 -15.22 4.87
N ARG A 147 -9.74 -14.55 4.02
CA ARG A 147 -11.07 -14.98 3.58
C ARG A 147 -10.99 -15.66 2.21
N GLU A 148 -11.98 -16.48 1.88
CA GLU A 148 -12.11 -17.11 0.56
C GLU A 148 -12.26 -16.09 -0.57
N ASN A 149 -12.76 -14.88 -0.28
CA ASN A 149 -12.94 -13.79 -1.22
C ASN A 149 -12.36 -12.49 -0.62
N PRO A 150 -11.03 -12.36 -0.51
CA PRO A 150 -10.40 -11.19 0.09
C PRO A 150 -10.75 -9.91 -0.65
N MET A 151 -10.92 -8.81 0.09
CA MET A 151 -11.12 -7.50 -0.49
C MET A 151 -9.95 -7.14 -1.42
N ARG A 152 -10.27 -6.58 -2.59
CA ARG A 152 -9.31 -6.08 -3.57
C ARG A 152 -9.35 -4.57 -3.62
N ARG A 153 -8.15 -3.96 -3.57
CA ARG A 153 -7.96 -2.51 -3.64
C ARG A 153 -6.52 -2.19 -4.04
N ASP A 154 -6.24 -0.95 -4.27
CA ASP A 154 -4.90 -0.43 -4.58
C ASP A 154 -4.30 0.41 -3.45
N THR A 155 -5.10 0.74 -2.44
CA THR A 155 -4.70 1.58 -1.30
C THR A 155 -5.21 0.98 0.00
N VAL A 156 -4.37 0.98 1.04
CA VAL A 156 -4.72 0.46 2.37
C VAL A 156 -4.09 1.32 3.46
N ILE A 157 -4.75 1.39 4.61
CA ILE A 157 -4.17 2.01 5.81
C ILE A 157 -3.39 0.97 6.60
N ILE A 158 -2.12 1.27 6.91
CA ILE A 158 -1.32 0.54 7.88
C ILE A 158 -1.67 1.12 9.26
N PRO A 159 -2.29 0.35 10.17
CA PRO A 159 -2.72 0.89 11.45
C PRO A 159 -1.52 1.17 12.36
N ASN A 160 -1.66 2.19 13.20
CA ASN A 160 -0.62 2.54 14.17
C ASN A 160 -0.26 1.36 15.09
N GLY A 161 1.03 1.01 15.15
CA GLY A 161 1.53 -0.12 15.93
C GLY A 161 1.07 -1.51 15.43
N GLY A 162 0.50 -1.54 14.22
CA GLY A 162 0.00 -2.76 13.59
C GLY A 162 0.67 -3.09 12.26
N SER A 163 0.00 -3.93 11.49
CA SER A 163 0.47 -4.34 10.17
C SER A 163 -0.68 -4.73 9.25
N VAL A 164 -0.41 -4.70 7.95
CA VAL A 164 -1.27 -5.31 6.93
C VAL A 164 -0.44 -6.20 6.02
N THR A 165 -1.02 -7.31 5.59
CA THR A 165 -0.43 -8.20 4.60
C THR A 165 -1.29 -8.18 3.35
N ILE A 166 -0.66 -7.86 2.23
CA ILE A 166 -1.30 -7.79 0.92
C ILE A 166 -0.67 -8.82 -0.02
N ARG A 167 -1.46 -9.36 -0.96
CA ARG A 167 -0.99 -10.24 -2.02
C ARG A 167 -1.46 -9.76 -3.37
N PHE A 168 -0.61 -9.90 -4.36
CA PHE A 168 -0.94 -9.62 -5.75
C PHE A 168 -0.12 -10.50 -6.69
N ARG A 169 -0.56 -10.59 -7.93
CA ARG A 169 0.21 -11.23 -8.99
C ARG A 169 1.00 -10.17 -9.76
N ALA A 170 2.28 -10.39 -9.94
CA ALA A 170 3.16 -9.51 -10.69
C ALA A 170 2.99 -9.76 -12.21
N ASP A 171 1.80 -9.50 -12.75
CA ASP A 171 1.41 -9.75 -14.13
C ASP A 171 1.42 -8.50 -15.02
N ASN A 172 1.79 -7.36 -14.46
CA ASN A 172 1.91 -6.08 -15.15
C ASN A 172 3.39 -5.63 -15.17
N PRO A 173 4.18 -5.97 -16.20
CA PRO A 173 5.59 -5.59 -16.27
C PRO A 173 5.79 -4.07 -16.30
N GLY A 174 6.74 -3.58 -15.51
CA GLY A 174 7.05 -2.15 -15.44
C GLY A 174 7.81 -1.78 -14.18
N ALA A 175 8.07 -0.48 -14.03
CA ALA A 175 8.58 0.12 -12.81
C ALA A 175 7.43 0.93 -12.18
N TRP A 176 7.01 0.54 -11.00
CA TRP A 176 5.80 1.03 -10.32
C TRP A 176 6.13 1.71 -9.00
#